data_f315ad6f509c723668c698b3c5548a2d
#
_entry.id   f315ad6f509c723668c698b3c5548a2d
#
_cell.length_a   1.000
_cell.length_b   1.000
_cell.length_c   1.000
_cell.angle_alpha   90.00
_cell.angle_beta   90.00
_cell.angle_gamma   90.00
#
_symmetry.space_group_name_H-M   'P 1'
#
loop_
_entity.id
_entity.type
_entity.pdbx_description
1 polymer ?
#
loop_
_entity_poly.entity_id
_entity_poly.type
_entity_poly.pdbx_seq_one_letter_code
_entity_poly.pdbx_strand_id
1 'polypeptide(L)'
;MQHSDWTQSFPGLKRVPDDVQARLIGATKIVELPQGSRIFAPGHAPESFLLLLDGIVRVQQVSDAGREIVLYRVATGETCPLTTACLLGYEEYQAEGIAETHVKAAAIPRTAFDDLIASSSAFRRFVFTAFSHRVTDLFRIIEEVAFQRIDVCLRNDCYSLLTPGVSSARRTSNLQTNSAALAKW
;
A
#
# COMPACT_ATOMS: atom_id res chain seq x y z
N MET A 1 21.27 -4.68 -24.64
CA MET A 1 22.01 -3.77 -23.76
C MET A 1 21.08 -2.66 -23.27
N GLN A 2 20.33 -2.85 -22.16
CA GLN A 2 19.50 -1.79 -21.52
C GLN A 2 18.93 -2.27 -20.16
N HIS A 3 19.55 -3.25 -19.49
CA HIS A 3 18.99 -3.83 -18.25
C HIS A 3 19.49 -3.22 -16.93
N SER A 4 20.48 -2.31 -16.95
CA SER A 4 21.09 -1.79 -15.72
C SER A 4 20.61 -0.41 -15.27
N ASP A 5 19.79 0.28 -16.07
CA ASP A 5 19.44 1.69 -15.79
C ASP A 5 18.27 1.87 -14.81
N TRP A 6 17.40 0.86 -14.67
CA TRP A 6 16.23 0.96 -13.82
C TRP A 6 16.54 1.09 -12.31
N THR A 7 17.70 0.60 -11.87
CA THR A 7 18.12 0.72 -10.46
C THR A 7 18.33 2.17 -10.03
N GLN A 8 18.57 3.07 -10.97
CA GLN A 8 18.74 4.50 -10.71
C GLN A 8 17.45 5.18 -10.27
N SER A 9 16.29 4.64 -10.66
CA SER A 9 14.98 5.12 -10.21
C SER A 9 14.74 4.88 -8.72
N PHE A 10 15.57 4.05 -8.07
CA PHE A 10 15.46 3.72 -6.65
C PHE A 10 16.74 4.12 -5.90
N PRO A 11 16.81 5.35 -5.33
CA PRO A 11 18.02 5.85 -4.69
C PRO A 11 18.60 4.95 -3.59
N GLY A 12 17.73 4.18 -2.92
CA GLY A 12 18.16 3.21 -1.90
C GLY A 12 19.00 2.05 -2.45
N LEU A 13 18.81 1.67 -3.71
CA LEU A 13 19.59 0.62 -4.36
C LEU A 13 21.04 1.05 -4.69
N LYS A 14 21.31 2.36 -4.79
CA LYS A 14 22.68 2.89 -4.99
C LYS A 14 23.65 2.56 -3.85
N ARG A 15 23.10 2.20 -2.67
CA ARG A 15 23.89 1.84 -1.49
C ARG A 15 24.15 0.34 -1.38
N VAL A 16 23.60 -0.43 -2.30
CA VAL A 16 23.78 -1.87 -2.35
C VAL A 16 25.11 -2.17 -3.08
N PRO A 17 25.97 -3.06 -2.56
CA PRO A 17 27.23 -3.41 -3.21
C PRO A 17 27.03 -3.92 -4.64
N ASP A 18 28.03 -3.68 -5.50
CA ASP A 18 27.96 -3.96 -6.95
C ASP A 18 27.69 -5.45 -7.26
N ASP A 19 28.27 -6.36 -6.48
CA ASP A 19 28.05 -7.80 -6.61
C ASP A 19 26.59 -8.19 -6.32
N VAL A 20 25.98 -7.55 -5.32
CA VAL A 20 24.57 -7.75 -4.97
C VAL A 20 23.67 -7.11 -6.02
N GLN A 21 24.03 -5.92 -6.53
CA GLN A 21 23.31 -5.27 -7.62
C GLN A 21 23.33 -6.13 -8.89
N ALA A 22 24.47 -6.71 -9.23
CA ALA A 22 24.58 -7.61 -10.39
C ALA A 22 23.66 -8.83 -10.24
N ARG A 23 23.62 -9.46 -9.06
CA ARG A 23 22.70 -10.57 -8.75
C ARG A 23 21.23 -10.13 -8.85
N LEU A 24 20.90 -8.97 -8.29
CA LEU A 24 19.57 -8.40 -8.35
C LEU A 24 19.13 -8.16 -9.79
N ILE A 25 19.97 -7.50 -10.60
CA ILE A 25 19.68 -7.22 -12.02
C ILE A 25 19.54 -8.53 -12.81
N GLY A 26 20.44 -9.50 -12.58
CA GLY A 26 20.41 -10.79 -13.27
C GLY A 26 19.16 -11.63 -12.97
N ALA A 27 18.59 -11.50 -11.76
CA ALA A 27 17.36 -12.19 -11.37
C ALA A 27 16.07 -11.45 -11.78
N THR A 28 16.16 -10.15 -12.05
CA THR A 28 15.00 -9.28 -12.31
C THR A 28 14.50 -9.41 -13.76
N LYS A 29 13.18 -9.46 -13.92
CA LYS A 29 12.52 -9.35 -15.22
C LYS A 29 11.78 -8.02 -15.31
N ILE A 30 11.93 -7.33 -16.44
CA ILE A 30 11.10 -6.16 -16.72
C ILE A 30 9.79 -6.65 -17.32
N VAL A 31 8.68 -6.24 -16.71
CA VAL A 31 7.33 -6.58 -17.14
C VAL A 31 6.59 -5.31 -17.52
N GLU A 32 5.77 -5.40 -18.55
CA GLU A 32 4.89 -4.33 -19.00
C GLU A 32 3.45 -4.85 -19.01
N LEU A 33 2.54 -4.09 -18.44
CA LEU A 33 1.15 -4.46 -18.26
C LEU A 33 0.25 -3.34 -18.79
N PRO A 34 -0.72 -3.62 -19.66
CA PRO A 34 -1.66 -2.62 -20.13
C PRO A 34 -2.57 -2.15 -19.01
N GLN A 35 -3.13 -0.95 -19.17
CA GLN A 35 -4.16 -0.40 -18.29
C GLN A 35 -5.30 -1.40 -18.09
N GLY A 36 -5.81 -1.50 -16.85
CA GLY A 36 -6.86 -2.42 -16.45
C GLY A 36 -6.37 -3.83 -16.10
N SER A 37 -5.09 -4.15 -16.32
CA SER A 37 -4.55 -5.46 -15.94
C SER A 37 -4.58 -5.63 -14.41
N ARG A 38 -5.03 -6.81 -13.98
CA ARG A 38 -4.92 -7.21 -12.57
C ARG A 38 -3.53 -7.79 -12.31
N ILE A 39 -2.81 -7.15 -11.39
CA ILE A 39 -1.42 -7.48 -11.05
C ILE A 39 -1.38 -8.55 -9.97
N PHE A 40 -2.25 -8.45 -8.98
CA PHE A 40 -2.45 -9.45 -7.92
C PHE A 40 -3.90 -9.42 -7.42
N ALA A 41 -4.32 -10.51 -6.80
CA ALA A 41 -5.69 -10.71 -6.30
C ALA A 41 -5.70 -11.35 -4.91
N PRO A 42 -6.78 -11.16 -4.12
CA PRO A 42 -6.95 -11.83 -2.83
C PRO A 42 -6.82 -13.36 -2.94
N GLY A 43 -6.30 -13.99 -1.89
CA GLY A 43 -6.13 -15.44 -1.84
C GLY A 43 -4.96 -15.98 -2.65
N HIS A 44 -4.09 -15.13 -3.19
CA HIS A 44 -2.87 -15.53 -3.91
C HIS A 44 -1.64 -15.04 -3.16
N ALA A 45 -0.62 -15.86 -3.06
CA ALA A 45 0.67 -15.47 -2.52
C ALA A 45 1.46 -14.65 -3.56
N PRO A 46 2.25 -13.65 -3.15
CA PRO A 46 3.09 -12.90 -4.07
C PRO A 46 4.20 -13.78 -4.68
N GLU A 47 4.30 -13.75 -5.99
CA GLU A 47 5.35 -14.46 -6.73
C GLU A 47 6.60 -13.61 -6.98
N SER A 48 6.47 -12.29 -6.86
CA SER A 48 7.56 -11.35 -7.14
C SER A 48 7.45 -10.08 -6.31
N PHE A 49 8.60 -9.52 -5.95
CA PHE A 49 8.71 -8.18 -5.43
C PHE A 49 8.75 -7.18 -6.58
N LEU A 50 7.82 -6.24 -6.62
CA LEU A 50 7.66 -5.30 -7.72
C LEU A 50 8.21 -3.91 -7.37
N LEU A 51 9.04 -3.39 -8.25
CA LEU A 51 9.57 -2.03 -8.25
C LEU A 51 8.96 -1.28 -9.44
N LEU A 52 8.09 -0.29 -9.18
CA LEU A 52 7.38 0.40 -10.24
C LEU A 52 8.28 1.41 -10.95
N LEU A 53 8.52 1.20 -12.24
CA LEU A 53 9.38 2.03 -13.09
C LEU A 53 8.62 3.12 -13.80
N ASP A 54 7.36 2.82 -14.18
CA ASP A 54 6.46 3.75 -14.84
C ASP A 54 5.01 3.34 -14.60
N GLY A 55 4.12 4.33 -14.57
CA GLY A 55 2.69 4.13 -14.41
C GLY A 55 2.20 4.23 -12.97
N ILE A 56 0.95 3.82 -12.76
CA ILE A 56 0.24 3.86 -11.47
C ILE A 56 -0.49 2.53 -11.27
N VAL A 57 -0.31 1.96 -10.09
CA VAL A 57 -1.05 0.79 -9.61
C VAL A 57 -2.02 1.21 -8.52
N ARG A 58 -3.31 0.97 -8.72
CA ARG A 58 -4.35 1.17 -7.71
C ARG A 58 -4.50 -0.10 -6.89
N VAL A 59 -4.37 0.02 -5.57
CA VAL A 59 -4.64 -1.07 -4.63
C VAL A 59 -5.99 -0.83 -4.00
N GLN A 60 -6.88 -1.81 -4.12
CA GLN A 60 -8.25 -1.72 -3.69
C GLN A 60 -8.75 -2.99 -3.04
N GLN A 61 -9.79 -2.86 -2.23
CA GLN A 61 -10.52 -3.96 -1.64
C GLN A 61 -11.96 -3.94 -2.16
N VAL A 62 -12.49 -5.10 -2.48
CA VAL A 62 -13.87 -5.28 -2.90
C VAL A 62 -14.63 -5.89 -1.73
N SER A 63 -15.72 -5.24 -1.29
CA SER A 63 -16.59 -5.78 -0.24
C SER A 63 -17.47 -6.90 -0.80
N ASP A 64 -18.04 -7.71 0.09
CA ASP A 64 -19.00 -8.77 -0.26
C ASP A 64 -20.21 -8.24 -1.05
N ALA A 65 -20.56 -6.96 -0.88
CA ALA A 65 -21.62 -6.28 -1.63
C ALA A 65 -21.13 -5.72 -2.99
N GLY A 66 -19.92 -6.05 -3.45
CA GLY A 66 -19.34 -5.59 -4.72
C GLY A 66 -18.90 -4.13 -4.74
N ARG A 67 -18.83 -3.44 -3.58
CA ARG A 67 -18.31 -2.06 -3.52
C ARG A 67 -16.78 -2.07 -3.46
N GLU A 68 -16.18 -1.28 -4.34
CA GLU A 68 -14.72 -1.09 -4.39
C GLU A 68 -14.30 0.07 -3.48
N ILE A 69 -13.28 -0.15 -2.67
CA ILE A 69 -12.64 0.88 -1.85
C ILE A 69 -11.17 0.92 -2.24
N VAL A 70 -10.73 2.06 -2.75
CA VAL A 70 -9.31 2.31 -3.03
C VAL A 70 -8.59 2.55 -1.70
N LEU A 71 -7.63 1.69 -1.40
CA LEU A 71 -6.82 1.81 -0.20
C LEU A 71 -5.69 2.83 -0.41
N TYR A 72 -4.95 2.68 -1.51
CA TYR A 72 -3.87 3.59 -1.91
C TYR A 72 -3.46 3.36 -3.36
N ARG A 73 -2.58 4.23 -3.86
CA ARG A 73 -1.90 4.09 -5.15
C ARG A 73 -0.41 3.94 -4.96
N VAL A 74 0.21 3.16 -5.84
CA VAL A 74 1.65 3.01 -5.96
C VAL A 74 2.05 3.73 -7.25
N ALA A 75 2.96 4.69 -7.14
CA ALA A 75 3.45 5.49 -8.27
C ALA A 75 4.87 5.07 -8.69
N THR A 76 5.32 5.63 -9.80
CA THR A 76 6.69 5.45 -10.30
C THR A 76 7.74 5.75 -9.22
N GLY A 77 8.73 4.86 -9.09
CA GLY A 77 9.78 4.95 -8.07
C GLY A 77 9.40 4.37 -6.71
N GLU A 78 8.21 3.80 -6.58
CA GLU A 78 7.71 3.23 -5.32
C GLU A 78 7.60 1.70 -5.35
N THR A 79 7.47 1.13 -4.15
CA THR A 79 7.17 -0.29 -3.93
C THR A 79 5.77 -0.44 -3.34
N CYS A 80 5.10 -1.55 -3.60
CA CYS A 80 3.82 -1.86 -2.99
C CYS A 80 3.99 -2.34 -1.55
N PRO A 81 3.49 -1.62 -0.52
CA PRO A 81 3.63 -2.04 0.87
C PRO A 81 2.92 -3.36 1.16
N LEU A 82 1.76 -3.61 0.56
CA LEU A 82 1.04 -4.87 0.73
C LEU A 82 1.83 -6.06 0.18
N THR A 83 2.40 -5.92 -1.05
CA THR A 83 3.26 -6.97 -1.63
C THR A 83 4.48 -7.22 -0.74
N THR A 84 5.10 -6.16 -0.21
CA THR A 84 6.25 -6.27 0.70
C THR A 84 5.88 -7.01 1.98
N ALA A 85 4.74 -6.65 2.61
CA ALA A 85 4.25 -7.30 3.82
C ALA A 85 3.97 -8.79 3.59
N CYS A 86 3.25 -9.12 2.50
CA CYS A 86 2.92 -10.51 2.16
C CYS A 86 4.16 -11.35 1.81
N LEU A 87 5.19 -10.76 1.16
CA LEU A 87 6.46 -11.47 0.92
C LEU A 87 7.20 -11.77 2.22
N LEU A 88 7.30 -10.78 3.12
CA LEU A 88 8.01 -10.93 4.40
C LEU A 88 7.25 -11.81 5.38
N GLY A 89 5.92 -11.75 5.39
CA GLY A 89 5.04 -12.53 6.28
C GLY A 89 4.68 -13.92 5.76
N TYR A 90 5.04 -14.26 4.53
CA TYR A 90 4.60 -15.50 3.86
C TYR A 90 3.08 -15.64 3.81
N GLU A 91 2.39 -14.51 3.60
CA GLU A 91 0.94 -14.43 3.58
C GLU A 91 0.38 -14.21 2.17
N GLU A 92 -0.91 -14.47 2.00
CA GLU A 92 -1.66 -14.19 0.79
C GLU A 92 -2.18 -12.75 0.79
N TYR A 93 -2.42 -12.21 -0.40
CA TYR A 93 -3.04 -10.89 -0.55
C TYR A 93 -4.47 -10.86 0.01
N GLN A 94 -4.81 -9.77 0.71
CA GLN A 94 -6.17 -9.46 1.19
C GLN A 94 -6.88 -8.41 0.33
N ALA A 95 -6.18 -7.88 -0.68
CA ALA A 95 -6.68 -6.86 -1.59
C ALA A 95 -6.18 -7.16 -3.01
N GLU A 96 -6.68 -6.44 -4.01
CA GLU A 96 -6.23 -6.57 -5.39
C GLU A 96 -5.46 -5.33 -5.86
N GLY A 97 -4.54 -5.54 -6.80
CA GLY A 97 -3.80 -4.49 -7.49
C GLY A 97 -4.18 -4.42 -8.95
N ILE A 98 -4.61 -3.25 -9.40
CA ILE A 98 -5.02 -2.98 -10.79
C ILE A 98 -4.11 -1.91 -11.40
N ALA A 99 -3.63 -2.16 -12.61
CA ALA A 99 -2.90 -1.15 -13.39
C ALA A 99 -3.86 -0.01 -13.78
N GLU A 100 -3.72 1.16 -13.15
CA GLU A 100 -4.56 2.32 -13.42
C GLU A 100 -4.17 3.03 -14.73
N THR A 101 -2.90 2.88 -15.12
CA THR A 101 -2.34 3.29 -16.42
C THR A 101 -1.63 2.09 -17.05
N HIS A 102 -0.96 2.29 -18.20
CA HIS A 102 0.09 1.36 -18.63
C HIS A 102 1.19 1.32 -17.55
N VAL A 103 1.61 0.14 -17.14
CA VAL A 103 2.57 -0.08 -16.06
C VAL A 103 3.81 -0.77 -16.60
N LYS A 104 4.98 -0.25 -16.20
CA LYS A 104 6.27 -0.91 -16.37
C LYS A 104 6.89 -1.15 -15.00
N ALA A 105 7.29 -2.38 -14.71
CA ALA A 105 7.86 -2.74 -13.41
C ALA A 105 9.04 -3.70 -13.54
N ALA A 106 9.97 -3.60 -12.59
CA ALA A 106 11.00 -4.57 -12.37
C ALA A 106 10.49 -5.62 -11.37
N ALA A 107 10.30 -6.84 -11.85
CA ALA A 107 9.80 -7.98 -11.08
C ALA A 107 10.96 -8.86 -10.61
N ILE A 108 11.20 -8.90 -9.32
CA ILE A 108 12.19 -9.74 -8.66
C ILE A 108 11.47 -10.98 -8.16
N PRO A 109 11.76 -12.18 -8.69
CA PRO A 109 11.13 -13.42 -8.24
C PRO A 109 11.28 -13.63 -6.74
N ARG A 110 10.28 -14.24 -6.09
CA ARG A 110 10.26 -14.49 -4.65
C ARG A 110 11.53 -15.19 -4.17
N THR A 111 12.00 -16.21 -4.85
CA THR A 111 13.22 -16.93 -4.48
C THR A 111 14.44 -16.02 -4.44
N ALA A 112 14.60 -15.14 -5.44
CA ALA A 112 15.69 -14.17 -5.48
C ALA A 112 15.54 -13.08 -4.40
N PHE A 113 14.29 -12.66 -4.11
CA PHE A 113 13.99 -11.74 -3.02
C PHE A 113 14.40 -12.33 -1.67
N ASP A 114 14.00 -13.56 -1.36
CA ASP A 114 14.33 -14.27 -0.13
C ASP A 114 15.85 -14.43 0.04
N ASP A 115 16.55 -14.85 -1.02
CA ASP A 115 18.01 -14.98 -1.04
C ASP A 115 18.71 -13.64 -0.79
N LEU A 116 18.24 -12.56 -1.40
CA LEU A 116 18.81 -11.23 -1.23
C LEU A 116 18.53 -10.65 0.16
N ILE A 117 17.33 -10.86 0.69
CA ILE A 117 16.98 -10.47 2.08
C ILE A 117 17.86 -11.22 3.09
N ALA A 118 18.10 -12.50 2.88
CA ALA A 118 18.93 -13.31 3.79
C ALA A 118 20.41 -12.91 3.71
N SER A 119 20.97 -12.77 2.49
CA SER A 119 22.40 -12.62 2.27
C SER A 119 22.91 -11.17 2.28
N SER A 120 22.07 -10.17 2.02
CA SER A 120 22.52 -8.77 1.90
C SER A 120 21.85 -7.85 2.92
N SER A 121 22.62 -7.35 3.88
CA SER A 121 22.15 -6.34 4.84
C SER A 121 21.77 -5.02 4.18
N ALA A 122 22.42 -4.66 3.09
CA ALA A 122 22.14 -3.44 2.34
C ALA A 122 20.81 -3.53 1.58
N PHE A 123 20.54 -4.66 0.91
CA PHE A 123 19.25 -4.90 0.24
C PHE A 123 18.12 -4.99 1.27
N ARG A 124 18.31 -5.72 2.36
CA ARG A 124 17.35 -5.79 3.46
C ARG A 124 17.01 -4.40 4.00
N ARG A 125 18.02 -3.55 4.23
CA ARG A 125 17.81 -2.16 4.68
C ARG A 125 17.01 -1.36 3.65
N PHE A 126 17.28 -1.50 2.36
CA PHE A 126 16.51 -0.86 1.29
C PHE A 126 15.03 -1.23 1.39
N VAL A 127 14.71 -2.54 1.45
CA VAL A 127 13.32 -3.03 1.51
C VAL A 127 12.61 -2.51 2.76
N PHE A 128 13.23 -2.64 3.95
CA PHE A 128 12.61 -2.17 5.20
C PHE A 128 12.45 -0.65 5.25
N THR A 129 13.41 0.12 4.73
CA THR A 129 13.29 1.58 4.67
C THR A 129 12.14 2.00 3.76
N ALA A 130 12.07 1.42 2.56
CA ALA A 130 10.98 1.70 1.62
C ALA A 130 9.60 1.34 2.22
N PHE A 131 9.50 0.18 2.88
CA PHE A 131 8.28 -0.27 3.56
C PHE A 131 7.89 0.68 4.71
N SER A 132 8.84 1.03 5.58
CA SER A 132 8.58 1.92 6.72
C SER A 132 8.09 3.30 6.29
N HIS A 133 8.67 3.89 5.25
CA HIS A 133 8.21 5.17 4.70
C HIS A 133 6.75 5.08 4.24
N ARG A 134 6.40 4.02 3.52
CA ARG A 134 5.02 3.82 3.02
C ARG A 134 4.01 3.61 4.15
N VAL A 135 4.39 2.87 5.19
CA VAL A 135 3.54 2.69 6.38
C VAL A 135 3.32 4.03 7.10
N THR A 136 4.36 4.84 7.26
CA THR A 136 4.24 6.18 7.86
C THR A 136 3.33 7.10 7.02
N ASP A 137 3.45 7.07 5.70
CA ASP A 137 2.56 7.84 4.81
C ASP A 137 1.10 7.41 4.95
N LEU A 138 0.83 6.11 5.07
CA LEU A 138 -0.52 5.60 5.30
C LEU A 138 -1.09 6.05 6.64
N PHE A 139 -0.31 6.06 7.71
CA PHE A 139 -0.75 6.60 9.01
C PHE A 139 -1.13 8.08 8.93
N ARG A 140 -0.35 8.90 8.21
CA ARG A 140 -0.68 10.31 8.01
C ARG A 140 -2.01 10.51 7.29
N ILE A 141 -2.31 9.70 6.26
CA ILE A 141 -3.61 9.74 5.57
C ILE A 141 -4.75 9.37 6.51
N ILE A 142 -4.57 8.36 7.36
CA ILE A 142 -5.57 7.96 8.37
C ILE A 142 -5.81 9.09 9.35
N GLU A 143 -4.79 9.76 9.83
CA GLU A 143 -4.91 10.92 10.72
C GLU A 143 -5.69 12.05 10.08
N GLU A 144 -5.36 12.42 8.83
CA GLU A 144 -6.07 13.48 8.10
C GLU A 144 -7.57 13.16 7.97
N VAL A 145 -7.92 11.92 7.61
CA VAL A 145 -9.32 11.49 7.47
C VAL A 145 -10.03 11.48 8.83
N ALA A 146 -9.37 11.04 9.90
CA ALA A 146 -9.94 10.99 11.24
C ALA A 146 -10.23 12.39 11.78
N PHE A 147 -9.28 13.32 11.66
CA PHE A 147 -9.44 14.69 12.14
C PHE A 147 -10.49 15.47 11.32
N GLN A 148 -10.53 15.32 9.99
CA GLN A 148 -11.56 15.97 9.18
C GLN A 148 -12.98 15.53 9.56
N ARG A 149 -13.19 14.27 9.93
CA ARG A 149 -14.49 13.78 10.41
C ARG A 149 -14.89 14.39 11.75
N ILE A 150 -13.95 14.62 12.64
CA ILE A 150 -14.19 15.24 13.96
C ILE A 150 -14.61 16.71 13.76
N ASP A 151 -13.94 17.45 12.90
CA ASP A 151 -14.27 18.87 12.61
C ASP A 151 -15.67 19.04 11.98
N VAL A 152 -16.07 18.09 11.14
CA VAL A 152 -17.42 18.08 10.56
C VAL A 152 -18.48 17.74 11.59
N CYS A 153 -18.23 16.77 12.49
CA CYS A 153 -19.14 16.44 13.58
C CYS A 153 -19.29 17.61 14.55
N LEU A 154 -18.20 18.24 14.98
CA LEU A 154 -18.22 19.40 15.89
C LEU A 154 -18.94 20.61 15.28
N ARG A 155 -18.78 20.83 13.97
CA ARG A 155 -19.48 21.92 13.26
C ARG A 155 -20.99 21.69 13.20
N ASN A 156 -21.42 20.47 12.96
CA ASN A 156 -22.84 20.12 12.93
C ASN A 156 -23.49 20.19 14.33
N ASP A 157 -22.79 19.80 15.38
CA ASP A 157 -23.28 19.90 16.76
C ASP A 157 -23.33 21.36 17.25
N CYS A 158 -22.38 22.22 16.81
CA CYS A 158 -22.43 23.66 17.12
C CYS A 158 -23.59 24.39 16.43
N TYR A 159 -24.00 23.97 15.22
CA TYR A 159 -25.15 24.56 14.55
C TYR A 159 -26.48 24.19 15.21
N SER A 160 -26.61 23.03 15.85
CA SER A 160 -27.79 22.61 16.59
C SER A 160 -27.98 23.35 17.91
N LEU A 161 -26.92 23.94 18.47
CA LEU A 161 -26.96 24.73 19.71
C LEU A 161 -27.23 26.23 19.49
N LEU A 162 -27.16 26.70 18.23
CA LEU A 162 -27.34 28.12 17.87
C LEU A 162 -28.71 28.47 17.29
N THR A 163 -29.65 27.53 17.22
CA THR A 163 -31.04 27.78 16.84
C THR A 163 -31.94 27.53 18.03
N PRO A 164 -32.33 28.56 18.83
CA PRO A 164 -33.36 28.40 19.84
C PRO A 164 -34.74 28.43 19.17
N GLY A 165 -35.38 27.28 19.12
CA GLY A 165 -36.83 27.21 18.91
C GLY A 165 -37.33 26.54 17.63
N VAL A 166 -37.31 25.22 17.57
CA VAL A 166 -38.39 24.42 17.01
C VAL A 166 -38.48 23.12 17.81
N SER A 167 -39.68 22.98 18.42
CA SER A 167 -40.23 21.90 19.22
C SER A 167 -39.84 20.48 18.89
N SER A 168 -39.48 19.80 19.96
CA SER A 168 -39.48 18.37 20.25
C SER A 168 -40.34 17.46 19.33
N ALA A 169 -39.73 16.42 18.79
CA ALA A 169 -40.32 15.09 18.75
C ALA A 169 -39.23 14.01 18.60
N ARG A 170 -39.03 13.30 19.71
CA ARG A 170 -38.60 11.88 19.77
C ARG A 170 -37.73 11.32 18.65
N ARG A 171 -36.48 11.03 18.99
CA ARG A 171 -35.87 9.70 18.70
C ARG A 171 -34.78 9.38 19.72
N THR A 172 -35.19 8.74 20.81
CA THR A 172 -34.34 7.84 21.60
C THR A 172 -34.17 6.58 20.79
N SER A 173 -32.96 6.23 20.49
CA SER A 173 -32.44 4.84 20.53
C SER A 173 -31.16 4.71 19.72
N ASN A 174 -30.17 4.07 20.33
CA ASN A 174 -28.97 3.47 19.78
C ASN A 174 -27.69 4.33 19.67
N LEU A 175 -27.21 4.71 20.84
CA LEU A 175 -25.78 4.92 21.08
C LEU A 175 -25.36 3.94 22.19
N GLN A 176 -25.34 2.70 21.89
CA GLN A 176 -24.64 1.67 22.67
C GLN A 176 -24.00 0.70 21.69
N THR A 177 -22.74 0.40 21.94
CA THR A 177 -21.84 -0.54 21.26
C THR A 177 -20.93 0.08 20.19
N ASN A 178 -19.74 0.47 20.64
CA ASN A 178 -18.46 0.06 20.05
C ASN A 178 -17.26 0.58 20.88
N SER A 179 -17.34 0.43 22.20
CA SER A 179 -16.18 0.68 23.08
C SER A 179 -15.40 -0.60 23.44
N ALA A 180 -15.68 -1.74 22.80
CA ALA A 180 -15.08 -3.02 23.16
C ALA A 180 -14.02 -3.53 22.17
N ALA A 181 -13.68 -2.79 21.12
CA ALA A 181 -12.74 -3.26 20.09
C ALA A 181 -11.33 -2.69 20.23
N LEU A 182 -11.07 -1.78 21.19
CA LEU A 182 -9.75 -1.13 21.37
C LEU A 182 -8.94 -1.65 22.57
N ALA A 183 -9.35 -2.76 23.19
CA ALA A 183 -8.68 -3.30 24.38
C ALA A 183 -7.96 -4.65 24.15
N LYS A 184 -7.57 -4.96 22.91
CA LYS A 184 -6.76 -6.15 22.61
C LYS A 184 -5.73 -5.84 21.54
N TRP A 185 -4.74 -5.03 21.90
CA TRP A 185 -3.39 -5.03 21.34
C TRP A 185 -2.42 -4.63 22.43
#